data_35800df7f2793a33d1bde3ed8022a0f9
#
_entry.id   35800df7f2793a33d1bde3ed8022a0f9
#
_cell.length_a   1.000
_cell.length_b   1.000
_cell.length_c   1.000
_cell.angle_alpha   90.00
_cell.angle_beta   90.00
_cell.angle_gamma   90.00
#
_symmetry.space_group_name_H-M   'P 1'
#
loop_
_entity.id
_entity.type
_entity.pdbx_description
1 polymer ?
#
loop_
_entity_poly.entity_id
_entity_poly.type
_entity_poly.pdbx_seq_one_letter_code
_entity_poly.pdbx_strand_id
1 'polypeptide(L)'
;LVALPFFIIIFWPYLWENPLNNFFQVFKILSKHDVYVFNLYQGDYINAKNVPWHYPLIWIFITTPLIYIIFFILGFLIFFVKLINRIIKIEENDIWKGKHELVDLLFFATFFAPLLIIIILNSTLYDGWRHLYFLYPSFLLISLTGFNYIKINYFKKKTNLLFVLIFLLITPTLIWMIKNHPYQNIYFNKLAGKNFYKSYDMD
;
A
#
# COMPACT_ATOMS: atom_id res chain seq x y z
N LEU A 1 23.78 10.75 8.50
CA LEU A 1 23.24 11.28 7.23
C LEU A 1 24.34 11.68 6.24
N VAL A 2 25.48 12.26 6.66
CA VAL A 2 26.59 12.71 5.77
C VAL A 2 27.22 11.54 5.00
N ALA A 3 27.28 10.33 5.56
CA ALA A 3 27.87 9.17 4.91
C ALA A 3 26.97 8.54 3.82
N LEU A 4 25.68 8.83 3.81
CA LEU A 4 24.72 8.24 2.86
C LEU A 4 25.04 8.51 1.38
N PRO A 5 25.31 9.77 0.96
CA PRO A 5 25.69 10.04 -0.43
C PRO A 5 26.94 9.28 -0.88
N PHE A 6 27.92 9.13 0.01
CA PHE A 6 29.15 8.38 -0.27
C PHE A 6 28.86 6.90 -0.56
N PHE A 7 28.03 6.27 0.26
CA PHE A 7 27.63 4.88 0.00
C PHE A 7 26.81 4.73 -1.28
N ILE A 8 25.92 5.68 -1.58
CA ILE A 8 25.15 5.66 -2.83
C ILE A 8 26.11 5.69 -4.04
N ILE A 9 27.10 6.59 -4.02
CA ILE A 9 28.08 6.70 -5.12
C ILE A 9 28.89 5.42 -5.26
N ILE A 10 29.40 4.84 -4.17
CA ILE A 10 30.22 3.62 -4.22
C ILE A 10 29.45 2.45 -4.84
N PHE A 11 28.19 2.24 -4.42
CA PHE A 11 27.40 1.09 -4.85
C PHE A 11 26.62 1.31 -6.13
N TRP A 12 26.70 2.50 -6.74
CA TRP A 12 26.03 2.82 -7.98
C TRP A 12 27.01 3.26 -9.08
N PRO A 13 27.55 2.33 -9.89
CA PRO A 13 28.58 2.59 -10.89
C PRO A 13 28.26 3.72 -11.87
N TYR A 14 26.99 3.91 -12.22
CA TYR A 14 26.54 5.00 -13.08
C TYR A 14 26.91 6.40 -12.55
N LEU A 15 27.09 6.56 -11.24
CA LEU A 15 27.44 7.83 -10.61
C LEU A 15 28.95 8.10 -10.59
N TRP A 16 29.82 7.14 -10.99
CA TRP A 16 31.27 7.29 -10.79
C TRP A 16 31.92 8.40 -11.65
N GLU A 17 31.43 8.59 -12.90
CA GLU A 17 32.01 9.57 -13.81
C GLU A 17 31.60 11.01 -13.42
N ASN A 18 30.32 11.23 -13.13
CA ASN A 18 29.79 12.55 -12.76
C ASN A 18 28.62 12.40 -11.78
N PRO A 19 28.90 12.28 -10.46
CA PRO A 19 27.91 11.91 -9.45
C PRO A 19 26.66 12.80 -9.43
N LEU A 20 26.85 14.11 -9.45
CA LEU A 20 25.72 15.04 -9.33
C LEU A 20 24.89 15.09 -10.61
N ASN A 21 25.54 15.22 -11.77
CA ASN A 21 24.82 15.32 -13.03
C ASN A 21 24.09 14.01 -13.35
N ASN A 22 24.76 12.87 -13.17
CA ASN A 22 24.17 11.56 -13.41
C ASN A 22 23.02 11.27 -12.43
N PHE A 23 23.12 11.70 -11.19
CA PHE A 23 22.02 11.59 -10.24
C PHE A 23 20.77 12.34 -10.71
N PHE A 24 20.91 13.61 -11.11
CA PHE A 24 19.78 14.38 -11.65
C PHE A 24 19.25 13.84 -12.99
N GLN A 25 20.14 13.30 -13.85
CA GLN A 25 19.72 12.66 -15.10
C GLN A 25 18.85 11.44 -14.83
N VAL A 26 19.20 10.59 -13.85
CA VAL A 26 18.37 9.44 -13.47
C VAL A 26 16.97 9.88 -13.06
N PHE A 27 16.83 10.90 -12.21
CA PHE A 27 15.51 11.42 -11.86
C PHE A 27 14.73 11.91 -13.08
N LYS A 28 15.40 12.60 -14.00
CA LYS A 28 14.77 13.08 -15.24
C LYS A 28 14.31 11.93 -16.13
N ILE A 29 15.11 10.88 -16.26
CA ILE A 29 14.76 9.68 -17.03
C ILE A 29 13.60 8.94 -16.38
N LEU A 30 13.65 8.72 -15.06
CA LEU A 30 12.61 8.03 -14.32
C LEU A 30 11.28 8.80 -14.31
N SER A 31 11.33 10.13 -14.26
CA SER A 31 10.12 10.97 -14.30
C SER A 31 9.43 10.98 -15.68
N LYS A 32 10.15 10.64 -16.75
CA LYS A 32 9.67 10.58 -18.14
C LYS A 32 9.75 9.19 -18.73
N HIS A 33 9.58 8.18 -17.89
CA HIS A 33 9.70 6.79 -18.34
C HIS A 33 8.63 6.45 -19.38
N ASP A 34 9.05 6.45 -20.65
CA ASP A 34 8.21 6.17 -21.81
C ASP A 34 8.13 4.66 -22.04
N VAL A 35 7.16 4.03 -21.38
CA VAL A 35 6.85 2.62 -21.60
C VAL A 35 5.54 2.50 -22.38
N TYR A 36 5.60 1.79 -23.51
CA TYR A 36 4.41 1.42 -24.30
C TYR A 36 3.89 0.06 -23.82
N VAL A 37 3.28 0.06 -22.64
CA VAL A 37 2.64 -1.12 -22.06
C VAL A 37 1.16 -0.87 -21.92
N PHE A 38 0.35 -1.89 -22.20
CA PHE A 38 -1.08 -1.87 -21.98
C PHE A 38 -1.40 -2.79 -20.81
N ASN A 39 -2.24 -2.31 -19.90
CA ASN A 39 -2.79 -3.09 -18.80
C ASN A 39 -4.19 -3.57 -19.17
N LEU A 40 -4.53 -4.81 -18.86
CA LEU A 40 -5.91 -5.25 -18.82
C LEU A 40 -6.51 -4.82 -17.47
N TYR A 41 -7.44 -3.89 -17.52
CA TYR A 41 -8.03 -3.33 -16.32
C TYR A 41 -9.55 -3.16 -16.49
N GLN A 42 -10.32 -3.84 -15.63
CA GLN A 42 -11.79 -3.90 -15.67
C GLN A 42 -12.38 -4.38 -17.02
N GLY A 43 -11.61 -5.16 -17.77
CA GLY A 43 -12.00 -5.73 -19.05
C GLY A 43 -11.54 -4.93 -20.27
N ASP A 44 -10.94 -3.77 -20.08
CA ASP A 44 -10.43 -2.91 -21.15
C ASP A 44 -8.91 -2.85 -21.14
N TYR A 45 -8.30 -2.78 -22.33
CA TYR A 45 -6.88 -2.53 -22.48
C TYR A 45 -6.58 -1.04 -22.41
N ILE A 46 -5.95 -0.59 -21.33
CA ILE A 46 -5.59 0.81 -21.09
C ILE A 46 -4.08 1.00 -21.16
N ASN A 47 -3.64 2.12 -21.75
CA ASN A 47 -2.22 2.46 -21.76
C ASN A 47 -1.73 2.77 -20.33
N ALA A 48 -0.56 2.25 -19.96
CA ALA A 48 0.04 2.43 -18.65
C ALA A 48 0.25 3.90 -18.23
N LYS A 49 0.33 4.83 -19.20
CA LYS A 49 0.43 6.28 -18.95
C LYS A 49 -0.91 6.93 -18.61
N ASN A 50 -2.02 6.30 -18.96
CA ASN A 50 -3.37 6.85 -18.85
C ASN A 50 -4.24 6.03 -17.90
N VAL A 51 -3.62 5.41 -16.90
CA VAL A 51 -4.37 4.65 -15.89
C VAL A 51 -5.27 5.59 -15.08
N PRO A 52 -6.52 5.19 -14.77
CA PRO A 52 -7.42 6.00 -13.96
C PRO A 52 -6.88 6.14 -12.53
N TRP A 53 -7.22 7.24 -11.86
CA TRP A 53 -6.76 7.54 -10.49
C TRP A 53 -7.04 6.42 -9.48
N HIS A 54 -8.10 5.65 -9.68
CA HIS A 54 -8.49 4.54 -8.81
C HIS A 54 -7.74 3.23 -9.09
N TYR A 55 -6.93 3.16 -10.15
CA TYR A 55 -6.18 1.97 -10.53
C TYR A 55 -5.38 1.36 -9.36
N PRO A 56 -4.48 2.09 -8.68
CA PRO A 56 -3.69 1.52 -7.59
C PRO A 56 -4.56 1.08 -6.41
N LEU A 57 -5.62 1.81 -6.10
CA LEU A 57 -6.53 1.48 -5.01
C LEU A 57 -7.26 0.16 -5.26
N ILE A 58 -7.83 0.00 -6.46
CA ILE A 58 -8.55 -1.22 -6.82
C ILE A 58 -7.60 -2.42 -6.77
N TRP A 59 -6.39 -2.30 -7.33
CA TRP A 59 -5.40 -3.38 -7.27
C TRP A 59 -5.05 -3.77 -5.83
N ILE A 60 -4.80 -2.82 -4.94
CA ILE A 60 -4.56 -3.08 -3.51
C ILE A 60 -5.74 -3.86 -2.92
N PHE A 61 -6.98 -3.44 -3.19
CA PHE A 61 -8.15 -4.06 -2.59
C PHE A 61 -8.47 -5.44 -3.16
N ILE A 62 -8.23 -5.71 -4.44
CA ILE A 62 -8.57 -7.01 -5.04
C ILE A 62 -7.48 -8.08 -4.85
N THR A 63 -6.23 -7.68 -4.58
CA THR A 63 -5.10 -8.63 -4.40
C THR A 63 -4.67 -8.83 -2.94
N THR A 64 -5.27 -8.11 -2.01
CA THR A 64 -5.00 -8.26 -0.57
C THR A 64 -6.05 -9.15 0.09
N PRO A 65 -5.70 -10.05 1.04
CA PRO A 65 -6.69 -10.84 1.77
C PRO A 65 -7.72 -9.98 2.48
N LEU A 66 -9.01 -10.35 2.37
CA LEU A 66 -10.14 -9.54 2.86
C LEU A 66 -10.03 -9.15 4.34
N ILE A 67 -9.49 -10.02 5.17
CA ILE A 67 -9.32 -9.74 6.60
C ILE A 67 -8.38 -8.56 6.85
N TYR A 68 -7.33 -8.42 6.04
CA TYR A 68 -6.40 -7.28 6.14
C TYR A 68 -7.08 -5.98 5.70
N ILE A 69 -7.90 -6.05 4.65
CA ILE A 69 -8.68 -4.89 4.18
C ILE A 69 -9.66 -4.42 5.25
N ILE A 70 -10.37 -5.35 5.91
CA ILE A 70 -11.31 -5.01 6.99
C ILE A 70 -10.57 -4.30 8.13
N PHE A 71 -9.44 -4.83 8.57
CA PHE A 71 -8.65 -4.18 9.62
C PHE A 71 -8.04 -2.86 9.16
N PHE A 72 -7.63 -2.75 7.90
CA PHE A 72 -7.14 -1.50 7.33
C PHE A 72 -8.22 -0.40 7.34
N ILE A 73 -9.43 -0.71 6.88
CA ILE A 73 -10.55 0.23 6.89
C ILE A 73 -10.87 0.68 8.32
N LEU A 74 -10.89 -0.24 9.27
CA LEU A 74 -11.11 0.10 10.69
C LEU A 74 -9.99 0.99 11.24
N GLY A 75 -8.73 0.64 10.98
CA GLY A 75 -7.58 1.44 11.41
C GLY A 75 -7.58 2.85 10.81
N PHE A 76 -7.91 2.94 9.51
CA PHE A 76 -8.10 4.19 8.81
C PHE A 76 -9.20 5.05 9.46
N LEU A 77 -10.38 4.49 9.69
CA LEU A 77 -11.50 5.22 10.30
C LEU A 77 -11.17 5.72 11.70
N ILE A 78 -10.53 4.88 12.52
CA ILE A 78 -10.10 5.27 13.87
C ILE A 78 -9.14 6.45 13.82
N PHE A 79 -8.13 6.36 12.97
CA PHE A 79 -7.16 7.43 12.78
C PHE A 79 -7.84 8.71 12.28
N PHE A 80 -8.69 8.59 11.26
CA PHE A 80 -9.36 9.72 10.62
C PHE A 80 -10.29 10.46 11.62
N VAL A 81 -11.05 9.73 12.42
CA VAL A 81 -11.89 10.32 13.48
C VAL A 81 -11.04 11.03 14.53
N LYS A 82 -9.91 10.44 14.94
CA LYS A 82 -8.98 11.11 15.86
C LYS A 82 -8.43 12.40 15.27
N LEU A 83 -7.97 12.36 14.01
CA LEU A 83 -7.43 13.52 13.30
C LEU A 83 -8.45 14.66 13.19
N ILE A 84 -9.68 14.35 12.76
CA ILE A 84 -10.77 15.35 12.66
C ILE A 84 -11.07 15.95 14.02
N ASN A 85 -11.19 15.13 15.07
CA ASN A 85 -11.44 15.62 16.42
C ASN A 85 -10.32 16.55 16.90
N ARG A 86 -9.08 16.33 16.51
CA ARG A 86 -7.94 17.21 16.82
C ARG A 86 -8.02 18.54 16.08
N ILE A 87 -8.34 18.48 14.78
CA ILE A 87 -8.48 19.70 13.95
C ILE A 87 -9.64 20.58 14.44
N ILE A 88 -10.76 19.97 14.85
CA ILE A 88 -11.95 20.71 15.29
C ILE A 88 -11.79 21.27 16.72
N LYS A 89 -11.15 20.52 17.62
CA LYS A 89 -10.91 20.94 19.01
C LYS A 89 -9.60 21.72 19.13
N ILE A 90 -9.51 22.87 18.49
CA ILE A 90 -8.32 23.75 18.36
C ILE A 90 -7.74 24.23 19.74
N GLU A 91 -8.14 23.66 20.84
CA GLU A 91 -7.63 24.01 22.18
C GLU A 91 -6.15 23.62 22.42
N GLU A 92 -5.62 22.68 21.65
CA GLU A 92 -4.20 22.28 21.69
C GLU A 92 -3.62 22.40 20.26
N ASN A 93 -2.64 23.24 20.05
CA ASN A 93 -1.96 23.49 18.75
C ASN A 93 -1.24 22.26 18.13
N ASP A 94 -1.47 21.06 18.65
CA ASP A 94 -0.79 19.85 18.25
C ASP A 94 -1.71 18.91 17.44
N ILE A 95 -1.27 18.56 16.23
CA ILE A 95 -1.94 17.59 15.36
C ILE A 95 -1.89 16.17 15.97
N TRP A 96 -0.94 15.90 16.88
CA TRP A 96 -0.81 14.63 17.60
C TRP A 96 -0.57 14.86 19.09
N LYS A 97 -0.98 13.90 19.91
CA LYS A 97 -0.75 13.90 21.35
C LYS A 97 0.17 12.74 21.74
N GLY A 98 1.41 13.09 22.01
CA GLY A 98 2.42 12.12 22.43
C GLY A 98 2.94 11.23 21.30
N LYS A 99 3.91 10.37 21.65
CA LYS A 99 4.69 9.57 20.70
C LYS A 99 3.85 8.55 19.92
N HIS A 100 2.84 7.96 20.53
CA HIS A 100 2.01 6.93 19.88
C HIS A 100 1.14 7.51 18.76
N GLU A 101 0.52 8.66 18.96
CA GLU A 101 -0.29 9.30 17.92
C GLU A 101 0.59 9.83 16.79
N LEU A 102 1.80 10.30 17.08
CA LEU A 102 2.78 10.68 16.06
C LEU A 102 3.15 9.47 15.18
N VAL A 103 3.38 8.30 15.78
CA VAL A 103 3.69 7.07 15.03
C VAL A 103 2.52 6.66 14.13
N ASP A 104 1.28 6.71 14.65
CA ASP A 104 0.08 6.44 13.85
C ASP A 104 -0.02 7.42 12.66
N LEU A 105 0.23 8.72 12.89
CA LEU A 105 0.26 9.76 11.85
C LEU A 105 1.33 9.47 10.79
N LEU A 106 2.52 9.05 11.21
CA LEU A 106 3.62 8.70 10.30
C LEU A 106 3.24 7.50 9.41
N PHE A 107 2.64 6.45 9.97
CA PHE A 107 2.18 5.30 9.18
C PHE A 107 1.11 5.70 8.18
N PHE A 108 0.18 6.55 8.60
CA PHE A 108 -0.84 7.09 7.71
C PHE A 108 -0.20 7.93 6.58
N ALA A 109 0.70 8.84 6.92
CA ALA A 109 1.38 9.69 5.96
C ALA A 109 2.24 8.88 4.97
N THR A 110 2.98 7.87 5.44
CA THR A 110 3.82 7.01 4.58
C THR A 110 3.01 6.10 3.65
N PHE A 111 1.74 5.86 3.92
CA PHE A 111 0.84 5.17 3.00
C PHE A 111 0.18 6.16 2.01
N PHE A 112 -0.48 7.20 2.53
CA PHE A 112 -1.32 8.06 1.70
C PHE A 112 -0.54 9.12 0.92
N ALA A 113 0.54 9.69 1.46
CA ALA A 113 1.25 10.75 0.75
C ALA A 113 1.90 10.26 -0.56
N PRO A 114 2.65 9.14 -0.60
CA PRO A 114 3.17 8.64 -1.87
C PRO A 114 2.06 8.21 -2.83
N LEU A 115 0.99 7.59 -2.33
CA LEU A 115 -0.15 7.18 -3.15
C LEU A 115 -0.82 8.39 -3.82
N LEU A 116 -1.06 9.47 -3.07
CA LEU A 116 -1.62 10.71 -3.60
C LEU A 116 -0.68 11.38 -4.61
N ILE A 117 0.62 11.41 -4.33
CA ILE A 117 1.62 11.97 -5.25
C ILE A 117 1.58 11.23 -6.60
N ILE A 118 1.55 9.90 -6.58
CA ILE A 118 1.50 9.07 -7.78
C ILE A 118 0.21 9.34 -8.59
N ILE A 119 -0.93 9.47 -7.90
CA ILE A 119 -2.22 9.78 -8.54
C ILE A 119 -2.21 11.21 -9.14
N ILE A 120 -1.73 12.20 -8.40
CA ILE A 120 -1.70 13.60 -8.85
C ILE A 120 -0.74 13.79 -10.03
N LEU A 121 0.40 13.11 -10.01
CA LEU A 121 1.39 13.18 -11.08
C LEU A 121 1.04 12.31 -12.29
N ASN A 122 -0.06 11.56 -12.27
CA ASN A 122 -0.43 10.60 -13.30
C ASN A 122 0.76 9.69 -13.67
N SER A 123 1.41 9.12 -12.65
CA SER A 123 2.59 8.28 -12.85
C SER A 123 2.23 7.04 -13.66
N THR A 124 3.11 6.63 -14.57
CA THR A 124 2.97 5.40 -15.36
C THR A 124 2.94 4.17 -14.44
N LEU A 125 1.85 3.43 -14.45
CA LEU A 125 1.68 2.21 -13.66
C LEU A 125 1.32 1.03 -14.57
N TYR A 126 1.95 -0.11 -14.34
CA TYR A 126 1.67 -1.37 -15.05
C TYR A 126 1.92 -2.57 -14.13
N ASP A 127 1.43 -3.73 -14.53
CA ASP A 127 1.49 -4.97 -13.75
C ASP A 127 0.91 -4.81 -12.34
N GLY A 128 -0.31 -4.31 -12.27
CA GLY A 128 -0.99 -4.10 -11.01
C GLY A 128 -0.37 -2.98 -10.17
N TRP A 129 -0.10 -3.29 -8.92
CA TRP A 129 0.50 -2.33 -7.97
C TRP A 129 1.89 -2.71 -7.48
N ARG A 130 2.62 -3.55 -8.24
CA ARG A 130 3.95 -4.02 -7.81
C ARG A 130 4.94 -2.87 -7.58
N HIS A 131 4.82 -1.78 -8.36
CA HIS A 131 5.63 -0.58 -8.15
C HIS A 131 5.33 0.14 -6.82
N LEU A 132 4.25 -0.21 -6.16
CA LEU A 132 3.75 0.39 -4.93
C LEU A 132 3.89 -0.55 -3.72
N TYR A 133 4.58 -1.68 -3.85
CA TYR A 133 4.75 -2.63 -2.73
C TYR A 133 5.44 -2.04 -1.51
N PHE A 134 6.17 -0.95 -1.66
CA PHE A 134 6.72 -0.20 -0.54
C PHE A 134 5.63 0.42 0.38
N LEU A 135 4.38 0.52 -0.08
CA LEU A 135 3.24 0.96 0.74
C LEU A 135 2.71 -0.17 1.64
N TYR A 136 3.01 -1.43 1.30
CA TYR A 136 2.44 -2.59 2.00
C TYR A 136 2.79 -2.64 3.49
N PRO A 137 4.02 -2.34 3.95
CA PRO A 137 4.32 -2.27 5.37
C PRO A 137 3.43 -1.27 6.12
N SER A 138 3.24 -0.06 5.57
CA SER A 138 2.39 0.97 6.17
C SER A 138 0.90 0.56 6.16
N PHE A 139 0.44 -0.10 5.10
CA PHE A 139 -0.88 -0.71 5.02
C PHE A 139 -1.11 -1.71 6.17
N LEU A 140 -0.15 -2.60 6.42
CA LEU A 140 -0.23 -3.58 7.51
C LEU A 140 -0.22 -2.91 8.89
N LEU A 141 0.57 -1.86 9.09
CA LEU A 141 0.63 -1.13 10.36
C LEU A 141 -0.68 -0.41 10.67
N ILE A 142 -1.32 0.19 9.67
CA ILE A 142 -2.67 0.74 9.79
C ILE A 142 -3.68 -0.37 10.10
N SER A 143 -3.57 -1.54 9.44
CA SER A 143 -4.41 -2.71 9.73
C SER A 143 -4.25 -3.20 11.17
N LEU A 144 -3.02 -3.20 11.70
CA LEU A 144 -2.75 -3.56 13.10
C LEU A 144 -3.40 -2.60 14.09
N THR A 145 -3.53 -1.32 13.77
CA THR A 145 -4.28 -0.36 14.59
C THR A 145 -5.76 -0.76 14.68
N GLY A 146 -6.37 -1.14 13.54
CA GLY A 146 -7.75 -1.65 13.51
C GLY A 146 -7.92 -2.96 14.28
N PHE A 147 -6.98 -3.90 14.11
CA PHE A 147 -6.94 -5.17 14.86
C PHE A 147 -6.85 -4.92 16.37
N ASN A 148 -5.93 -4.06 16.82
CA ASN A 148 -5.74 -3.73 18.22
C ASN A 148 -7.02 -3.11 18.84
N TYR A 149 -7.71 -2.26 18.09
CA TYR A 149 -8.98 -1.69 18.53
C TYR A 149 -10.03 -2.77 18.81
N ILE A 150 -10.21 -3.73 17.89
CA ILE A 150 -11.13 -4.86 18.09
C ILE A 150 -10.71 -5.71 19.27
N LYS A 151 -9.41 -6.03 19.38
CA LYS A 151 -8.86 -6.82 20.47
C LYS A 151 -9.17 -6.19 21.85
N ILE A 152 -8.94 -4.91 22.00
CA ILE A 152 -9.09 -4.20 23.29
C ILE A 152 -10.55 -4.00 23.66
N ASN A 153 -11.41 -3.62 22.71
CA ASN A 153 -12.78 -3.24 23.00
C ASN A 153 -13.75 -4.42 23.04
N TYR A 154 -13.55 -5.44 22.21
CA TYR A 154 -14.51 -6.54 22.07
C TYR A 154 -13.96 -7.89 22.56
N PHE A 155 -12.66 -8.11 22.51
CA PHE A 155 -12.05 -9.40 22.83
C PHE A 155 -11.06 -9.37 24.00
N LYS A 156 -11.11 -8.35 24.87
CA LYS A 156 -10.17 -8.19 25.99
C LYS A 156 -10.00 -9.44 26.85
N LYS A 157 -11.12 -10.16 27.14
CA LYS A 157 -11.11 -11.41 27.93
C LYS A 157 -11.07 -12.68 27.08
N LYS A 158 -11.20 -12.59 25.74
CA LYS A 158 -11.33 -13.71 24.81
C LYS A 158 -10.33 -13.59 23.64
N THR A 159 -9.12 -13.15 23.90
CA THR A 159 -8.10 -12.90 22.89
C THR A 159 -7.79 -14.16 22.05
N ASN A 160 -7.78 -15.34 22.70
CA ASN A 160 -7.55 -16.61 21.98
C ASN A 160 -8.68 -16.88 20.97
N LEU A 161 -9.93 -16.57 21.31
CA LEU A 161 -11.04 -16.70 20.38
C LEU A 161 -10.86 -15.77 19.15
N LEU A 162 -10.39 -14.55 19.36
CA LEU A 162 -10.09 -13.62 18.25
C LEU A 162 -9.03 -14.22 17.32
N PHE A 163 -7.93 -14.77 17.84
CA PHE A 163 -6.91 -15.41 17.02
C PHE A 163 -7.43 -16.61 16.25
N VAL A 164 -8.27 -17.44 16.86
CA VAL A 164 -8.92 -18.58 16.17
C VAL A 164 -9.81 -18.08 15.03
N LEU A 165 -10.61 -17.04 15.26
CA LEU A 165 -11.46 -16.46 14.22
C LEU A 165 -10.63 -15.89 13.06
N ILE A 166 -9.56 -15.17 13.34
CA ILE A 166 -8.66 -14.65 12.30
C ILE A 166 -8.01 -15.80 11.51
N PHE A 167 -7.54 -16.83 12.21
CA PHE A 167 -6.97 -18.01 11.55
C PHE A 167 -7.99 -18.67 10.61
N LEU A 168 -9.23 -18.85 11.04
CA LEU A 168 -10.30 -19.40 10.19
C LEU A 168 -10.58 -18.50 8.98
N LEU A 169 -10.57 -17.18 9.15
CA LEU A 169 -10.82 -16.22 8.06
C LEU A 169 -9.66 -16.15 7.05
N ILE A 170 -8.40 -16.40 7.46
CA ILE A 170 -7.26 -16.41 6.56
C ILE A 170 -7.03 -17.78 5.89
N THR A 171 -7.58 -18.85 6.46
CA THR A 171 -7.41 -20.22 5.97
C THR A 171 -7.74 -20.39 4.48
N PRO A 172 -8.82 -19.81 3.91
CA PRO A 172 -9.09 -19.91 2.48
C PRO A 172 -7.96 -19.35 1.62
N THR A 173 -7.35 -18.23 2.04
CA THR A 173 -6.20 -17.63 1.35
C THR A 173 -4.97 -18.55 1.44
N LEU A 174 -4.69 -19.11 2.61
CA LEU A 174 -3.58 -20.06 2.81
C LEU A 174 -3.75 -21.31 1.93
N ILE A 175 -4.95 -21.88 1.88
CA ILE A 175 -5.26 -23.04 1.03
C ILE A 175 -5.05 -22.68 -0.44
N TRP A 176 -5.51 -21.49 -0.85
CA TRP A 176 -5.31 -21.02 -2.23
C TRP A 176 -3.82 -20.89 -2.56
N MET A 177 -3.02 -20.28 -1.67
CA MET A 177 -1.56 -20.10 -1.86
C MET A 177 -0.83 -21.45 -1.97
N ILE A 178 -1.21 -22.46 -1.17
CA ILE A 178 -0.63 -23.81 -1.24
C ILE A 178 -0.97 -24.48 -2.58
N LYS A 179 -2.24 -24.41 -3.00
CA LYS A 179 -2.72 -25.05 -4.22
C LYS A 179 -2.14 -24.43 -5.50
N ASN A 180 -1.85 -23.14 -5.48
CA ASN A 180 -1.38 -22.40 -6.64
C ASN A 180 0.12 -22.08 -6.58
N HIS A 181 0.88 -22.79 -5.75
CA HIS A 181 2.34 -22.67 -5.77
C HIS A 181 2.92 -23.14 -7.11
N PRO A 182 3.85 -22.39 -7.78
CA PRO A 182 4.55 -21.18 -7.30
C PRO A 182 3.89 -19.84 -7.69
N TYR A 183 2.66 -19.83 -8.15
CA TYR A 183 1.95 -18.66 -8.71
C TYR A 183 1.18 -17.85 -7.65
N GLN A 184 1.74 -17.68 -6.43
CA GLN A 184 1.08 -16.91 -5.36
C GLN A 184 0.93 -15.42 -5.68
N ASN A 185 1.75 -14.89 -6.58
CA ASN A 185 1.71 -13.50 -7.05
C ASN A 185 0.40 -13.15 -7.77
N ILE A 186 -0.30 -14.15 -8.34
CA ILE A 186 -1.58 -13.95 -9.03
C ILE A 186 -2.80 -14.15 -8.11
N TYR A 187 -2.65 -13.91 -6.80
CA TYR A 187 -3.77 -14.01 -5.87
C TYR A 187 -4.78 -12.89 -6.08
N PHE A 188 -6.03 -13.27 -6.28
CA PHE A 188 -7.18 -12.38 -6.25
C PHE A 188 -8.18 -12.81 -5.18
N ASN A 189 -8.69 -11.85 -4.43
CA ASN A 189 -9.77 -12.11 -3.48
C ASN A 189 -11.15 -12.04 -4.16
N LYS A 190 -12.22 -12.27 -3.40
CA LYS A 190 -13.59 -12.30 -3.93
C LYS A 190 -14.08 -10.96 -4.49
N LEU A 191 -13.45 -9.82 -4.15
CA LEU A 191 -13.82 -8.51 -4.67
C LEU A 191 -13.48 -8.35 -6.15
N ALA A 192 -12.51 -9.10 -6.68
CA ALA A 192 -12.17 -9.10 -8.08
C ALA A 192 -13.27 -9.69 -9.00
N GLY A 193 -14.24 -10.39 -8.41
CA GLY A 193 -15.33 -11.03 -9.15
C GLY A 193 -15.00 -12.44 -9.64
N LYS A 194 -15.99 -13.12 -10.21
CA LYS A 194 -15.83 -14.51 -10.67
C LYS A 194 -14.99 -14.64 -11.95
N ASN A 195 -15.00 -13.61 -12.80
CA ASN A 195 -14.33 -13.61 -14.11
C ASN A 195 -13.12 -12.66 -14.12
N PHE A 196 -12.41 -12.55 -12.98
CA PHE A 196 -11.28 -11.61 -12.82
C PHE A 196 -10.19 -11.78 -13.89
N TYR A 197 -9.96 -13.01 -14.39
CA TYR A 197 -9.00 -13.31 -15.46
C TYR A 197 -9.34 -12.68 -16.81
N LYS A 198 -10.59 -12.19 -17.00
CA LYS A 198 -11.00 -11.42 -18.18
C LYS A 198 -10.93 -9.91 -17.95
N SER A 199 -10.73 -9.50 -16.74
CA SER A 199 -10.84 -8.10 -16.32
C SER A 199 -9.52 -7.51 -15.84
N TYR A 200 -8.55 -8.34 -15.49
CA TYR A 200 -7.28 -7.91 -14.91
C TYR A 200 -6.11 -8.75 -15.42
N ASP A 201 -4.95 -8.13 -15.59
CA ASP A 201 -3.72 -8.83 -15.89
C ASP A 201 -3.36 -9.83 -14.78
N MET A 202 -2.74 -10.94 -15.18
CA MET A 202 -2.34 -12.03 -14.28
C MET A 202 -0.85 -12.36 -14.40
N ASP A 203 -0.04 -11.39 -14.81
CA ASP A 203 1.40 -11.58 -15.01
C ASP A 203 2.19 -11.70 -13.70
#